data_8a7ef0d701b5ad2536553088f237b67f
#
_entry.id   8a7ef0d701b5ad2536553088f237b67f
#
_cell.length_a   1.000
_cell.length_b   1.000
_cell.length_c   1.000
_cell.angle_alpha   90.00
_cell.angle_beta   90.00
_cell.angle_gamma   90.00
#
_symmetry.space_group_name_H-M   'P 1'
#
loop_
_entity.id
_entity.type
_entity.pdbx_description
1 polymer ?
#
loop_
_entity_poly.entity_id
_entity_poly.type
_entity_poly.pdbx_seq_one_letter_code
_entity_poly.pdbx_strand_id
1 'polypeptide(L)'
;AATCREEDLRANAMIASLSHPPTTVAVLAERAMLAVLDGSCQTPIAGLAHLDGTGKLDLRGIIARPDGVEKAEVELSGLASEAELLGTQVAEKLLIEAGPSILDAIKASGPDIIHPHPEMEHPENMKENQQED
;
A
#
# COMPACT_ATOMS: atom_id res chain seq x y z
N ALA A 1 3.21 12.01 -2.26
CA ALA A 1 2.99 12.07 -3.72
C ALA A 1 2.53 13.48 -4.10
N ALA A 2 2.91 13.93 -5.31
CA ALA A 2 2.43 15.18 -5.89
C ALA A 2 1.51 14.85 -7.07
N THR A 3 0.43 15.61 -7.23
CA THR A 3 -0.53 15.45 -8.33
C THR A 3 -0.79 16.80 -9.01
N CYS A 4 -1.07 16.77 -10.29
CA CYS A 4 -1.48 17.92 -11.08
C CYS A 4 -2.52 17.51 -12.12
N ARG A 5 -3.11 18.48 -12.81
CA ARG A 5 -3.95 18.20 -13.98
C ARG A 5 -3.10 17.65 -15.12
N GLU A 6 -3.63 16.69 -15.85
CA GLU A 6 -2.92 16.01 -16.94
C GLU A 6 -2.51 16.98 -18.06
N GLU A 7 -3.35 17.96 -18.37
CA GLU A 7 -3.09 18.96 -19.40
C GLU A 7 -2.18 20.11 -18.96
N ASP A 8 -1.83 20.21 -17.65
CA ASP A 8 -0.94 21.26 -17.15
C ASP A 8 0.52 20.89 -17.40
N LEU A 9 1.00 21.18 -18.62
CA LEU A 9 2.36 20.87 -19.06
C LEU A 9 3.44 21.50 -18.16
N ARG A 10 3.18 22.68 -17.57
CA ARG A 10 4.14 23.35 -16.71
C ARG A 10 4.26 22.63 -15.36
N ALA A 11 3.14 22.31 -14.74
CA ALA A 11 3.13 21.56 -13.47
C ALA A 11 3.71 20.16 -13.66
N ASN A 12 3.38 19.48 -14.75
CA ASN A 12 3.94 18.19 -15.11
C ASN A 12 5.47 18.23 -15.24
N ALA A 13 6.01 19.24 -15.94
CA ALA A 13 7.46 19.40 -16.08
C ALA A 13 8.15 19.67 -14.75
N MET A 14 7.54 20.46 -13.87
CA MET A 14 8.07 20.74 -12.53
C MET A 14 8.07 19.48 -11.64
N ILE A 15 6.99 18.70 -11.64
CA ILE A 15 6.92 17.44 -10.90
C ILE A 15 7.92 16.43 -11.47
N ALA A 16 8.03 16.31 -12.79
CA ALA A 16 8.98 15.40 -13.42
C ALA A 16 10.44 15.71 -13.06
N SER A 17 10.78 16.99 -12.84
CA SER A 17 12.13 17.38 -12.42
C SER A 17 12.52 16.88 -11.02
N LEU A 18 11.54 16.53 -10.20
CA LEU A 18 11.74 15.94 -8.86
C LEU A 18 11.84 14.41 -8.91
N SER A 19 11.63 13.81 -10.08
CA SER A 19 11.67 12.36 -10.25
C SER A 19 13.09 11.84 -10.06
N HIS A 20 13.20 10.78 -9.26
CA HIS A 20 14.45 10.03 -9.09
C HIS A 20 14.30 8.69 -9.81
N PRO A 21 15.00 8.47 -10.96
CA PRO A 21 14.76 7.31 -11.81
C PRO A 21 14.81 5.94 -11.07
N PRO A 22 15.79 5.66 -10.19
CA PRO A 22 15.80 4.40 -9.44
C PRO A 22 14.55 4.21 -8.56
N THR A 23 14.12 5.27 -7.89
CA THR A 23 12.88 5.22 -7.08
C THR A 23 11.65 5.01 -7.94
N THR A 24 11.60 5.62 -9.12
CA THR A 24 10.47 5.44 -10.05
C THR A 24 10.34 3.98 -10.48
N VAL A 25 11.45 3.32 -10.83
CA VAL A 25 11.46 1.89 -11.20
C VAL A 25 10.98 1.01 -10.04
N ALA A 26 11.48 1.26 -8.84
CA ALA A 26 11.06 0.52 -7.64
C ALA A 26 9.55 0.67 -7.39
N VAL A 27 9.04 1.90 -7.42
CA VAL A 27 7.61 2.19 -7.22
C VAL A 27 6.73 1.57 -8.30
N LEU A 28 7.17 1.51 -9.56
CA LEU A 28 6.43 0.85 -10.63
C LEU A 28 6.26 -0.64 -10.36
N ALA A 29 7.30 -1.33 -9.92
CA ALA A 29 7.23 -2.75 -9.56
C ALA A 29 6.30 -3.00 -8.37
N GLU A 30 6.43 -2.22 -7.30
CA GLU A 30 5.57 -2.33 -6.12
C GLU A 30 4.10 -2.06 -6.46
N ARG A 31 3.81 -1.04 -7.27
CA ARG A 31 2.45 -0.71 -7.71
C ARG A 31 1.85 -1.79 -8.59
N ALA A 32 2.62 -2.37 -9.51
CA ALA A 32 2.16 -3.46 -10.36
C ALA A 32 1.79 -4.68 -9.52
N MET A 33 2.60 -5.03 -8.51
CA MET A 33 2.31 -6.09 -7.56
C MET A 33 1.01 -5.82 -6.79
N LEU A 34 0.87 -4.62 -6.22
CA LEU A 34 -0.31 -4.24 -5.44
C LEU A 34 -1.59 -4.19 -6.28
N ALA A 35 -1.50 -3.80 -7.56
CA ALA A 35 -2.64 -3.77 -8.48
C ALA A 35 -3.20 -5.18 -8.75
N VAL A 36 -2.34 -6.19 -8.87
CA VAL A 36 -2.77 -7.59 -9.05
C VAL A 36 -3.39 -8.16 -7.78
N LEU A 37 -2.85 -7.79 -6.61
CA LEU A 37 -3.31 -8.27 -5.32
C LEU A 37 -4.54 -7.52 -4.80
N ASP A 38 -5.04 -6.52 -5.56
CA ASP A 38 -6.13 -5.63 -5.14
C ASP A 38 -5.87 -5.02 -3.75
N GLY A 39 -4.62 -4.59 -3.56
CA GLY A 39 -4.13 -4.09 -2.29
C GLY A 39 -4.80 -2.77 -1.89
N SER A 40 -5.77 -2.84 -0.99
CA SER A 40 -6.28 -1.68 -0.26
C SER A 40 -5.43 -1.44 0.99
N CYS A 41 -5.54 -0.26 1.60
CA CYS A 41 -4.86 0.05 2.86
C CYS A 41 -5.26 -0.88 4.03
N GLN A 42 -6.31 -1.67 3.85
CA GLN A 42 -6.83 -2.62 4.84
C GLN A 42 -6.33 -4.05 4.62
N THR A 43 -5.77 -4.33 3.44
CA THR A 43 -5.22 -5.64 3.13
C THR A 43 -3.79 -5.73 3.65
N PRO A 44 -3.43 -6.75 4.44
CA PRO A 44 -2.09 -6.88 5.02
C PRO A 44 -1.07 -7.37 3.98
N ILE A 45 -0.80 -6.53 3.00
CA ILE A 45 0.13 -6.74 1.90
C ILE A 45 1.22 -5.68 1.96
N ALA A 46 2.46 -6.09 1.76
CA ALA A 46 3.60 -5.19 1.64
C ALA A 46 4.51 -5.60 0.49
N GLY A 47 5.10 -4.63 -0.16
CA GLY A 47 6.12 -4.81 -1.18
C GLY A 47 7.30 -3.89 -0.94
N LEU A 48 8.50 -4.40 -1.20
CA LEU A 48 9.73 -3.64 -1.16
C LEU A 48 10.56 -3.96 -2.40
N ALA A 49 10.77 -2.95 -3.23
CA ALA A 49 11.62 -3.04 -4.40
C ALA A 49 12.95 -2.30 -4.18
N HIS A 50 14.03 -2.91 -4.61
CA HIS A 50 15.36 -2.33 -4.56
C HIS A 50 16.05 -2.45 -5.93
N LEU A 51 16.44 -1.31 -6.50
CA LEU A 51 17.24 -1.27 -7.72
C LEU A 51 18.71 -1.07 -7.35
N ASP A 52 19.56 -2.00 -7.74
CA ASP A 52 21.00 -1.87 -7.55
C ASP A 52 21.66 -0.98 -8.60
N GLY A 53 22.97 -0.70 -8.44
CA GLY A 53 23.73 0.12 -9.37
C GLY A 53 23.99 -0.54 -10.74
N THR A 54 23.64 -1.81 -10.93
CA THR A 54 23.83 -2.57 -12.19
C THR A 54 22.58 -2.65 -13.04
N GLY A 55 21.45 -2.15 -12.56
CA GLY A 55 20.16 -2.23 -13.22
C GLY A 55 19.37 -3.50 -12.90
N LYS A 56 19.80 -4.26 -11.88
CA LYS A 56 19.06 -5.39 -11.32
C LYS A 56 18.05 -4.87 -10.32
N LEU A 57 16.80 -5.27 -10.47
CA LEU A 57 15.69 -4.95 -9.60
C LEU A 57 15.33 -6.20 -8.78
N ASP A 58 15.42 -6.09 -7.47
CA ASP A 58 14.94 -7.11 -6.53
C ASP A 58 13.60 -6.65 -5.96
N LEU A 59 12.57 -7.48 -6.01
CA LEU A 59 11.25 -7.20 -5.44
C LEU A 59 10.86 -8.31 -4.46
N ARG A 60 10.60 -7.92 -3.23
CA ARG A 60 10.11 -8.76 -2.17
C ARG A 60 8.66 -8.40 -1.86
N GLY A 61 7.77 -9.37 -1.89
CA GLY A 61 6.37 -9.23 -1.55
C GLY A 61 6.00 -10.09 -0.35
N ILE A 62 5.10 -9.59 0.49
CA ILE A 62 4.58 -10.29 1.66
C ILE A 62 3.06 -10.11 1.69
N ILE A 63 2.35 -11.18 1.98
CA ILE A 63 0.93 -11.18 2.31
C ILE A 63 0.74 -11.93 3.64
N ALA A 64 -0.02 -11.36 4.55
CA ALA A 64 -0.24 -11.96 5.87
C ALA A 64 -1.73 -12.13 6.17
N ARG A 65 -2.06 -13.06 7.05
CA ARG A 65 -3.39 -13.11 7.66
C ARG A 65 -3.59 -11.90 8.56
N PRO A 66 -4.83 -11.38 8.66
CA PRO A 66 -5.13 -10.25 9.54
C PRO A 66 -4.80 -10.50 11.02
N ASP A 67 -4.82 -11.76 11.47
CA ASP A 67 -4.43 -12.18 12.83
C ASP A 67 -2.92 -12.33 13.03
N GLY A 68 -2.13 -12.23 11.96
CA GLY A 68 -0.68 -12.34 11.99
C GLY A 68 -0.12 -13.75 12.17
N VAL A 69 -0.97 -14.79 12.20
CA VAL A 69 -0.55 -16.17 12.48
C VAL A 69 0.20 -16.79 11.28
N GLU A 70 -0.23 -16.45 10.06
CA GLU A 70 0.35 -16.98 8.83
C GLU A 70 0.75 -15.84 7.90
N LYS A 71 1.85 -16.03 7.18
CA LYS A 71 2.30 -15.15 6.10
C LYS A 71 2.85 -15.95 4.94
N ALA A 72 2.70 -15.43 3.75
CA ALA A 72 3.43 -15.85 2.57
C ALA A 72 4.40 -14.75 2.14
N GLU A 73 5.54 -15.14 1.63
CA GLU A 73 6.60 -14.22 1.23
C GLU A 73 7.28 -14.74 -0.04
N VAL A 74 7.45 -13.86 -1.02
CA VAL A 74 8.08 -14.16 -2.30
C VAL A 74 9.08 -13.07 -2.63
N GLU A 75 10.26 -13.47 -3.09
CA GLU A 75 11.27 -12.56 -3.61
C GLU A 75 11.69 -13.00 -5.01
N LEU A 76 11.67 -12.06 -5.95
CA LEU A 76 12.14 -12.26 -7.32
C LEU A 76 13.06 -11.13 -7.74
N SER A 77 13.96 -11.43 -8.68
CA SER A 77 14.85 -10.47 -9.31
C SER A 77 14.60 -10.41 -10.81
N GLY A 78 14.72 -9.21 -11.37
CA GLY A 78 14.57 -8.97 -12.81
C GLY A 78 15.36 -7.76 -13.26
N LEU A 79 15.11 -7.31 -14.48
CA LEU A 79 15.70 -6.08 -15.03
C LEU A 79 14.83 -4.88 -14.67
N ALA A 80 15.47 -3.72 -14.48
CA ALA A 80 14.77 -2.45 -14.28
C ALA A 80 13.73 -2.13 -15.36
N SER A 81 14.01 -2.52 -16.61
CA SER A 81 13.12 -2.35 -17.76
C SER A 81 11.85 -3.20 -17.69
N GLU A 82 11.81 -4.22 -16.85
CA GLU A 82 10.71 -5.17 -16.67
C GLU A 82 10.04 -5.04 -15.31
N ALA A 83 10.12 -3.86 -14.70
CA ALA A 83 9.63 -3.61 -13.34
C ALA A 83 8.17 -4.00 -13.14
N GLU A 84 7.28 -3.63 -14.05
CA GLU A 84 5.84 -3.96 -13.95
C GLU A 84 5.59 -5.46 -14.12
N LEU A 85 6.32 -6.12 -15.04
CA LEU A 85 6.24 -7.57 -15.23
C LEU A 85 6.70 -8.30 -13.96
N LEU A 86 7.82 -7.86 -13.38
CA LEU A 86 8.33 -8.42 -12.13
C LEU A 86 7.30 -8.28 -10.99
N GLY A 87 6.64 -7.11 -10.88
CA GLY A 87 5.56 -6.87 -9.92
C GLY A 87 4.42 -7.87 -10.08
N THR A 88 3.95 -8.06 -11.31
CA THR A 88 2.89 -9.04 -11.63
C THR A 88 3.31 -10.46 -11.25
N GLN A 89 4.52 -10.89 -11.60
CA GLN A 89 5.02 -12.23 -11.28
C GLN A 89 5.14 -12.50 -9.78
N VAL A 90 5.59 -11.51 -9.01
CA VAL A 90 5.64 -11.62 -7.53
C VAL A 90 4.24 -11.77 -6.96
N ALA A 91 3.28 -10.99 -7.46
CA ALA A 91 1.89 -11.06 -7.01
C ALA A 91 1.24 -12.41 -7.30
N GLU A 92 1.40 -12.95 -8.50
CA GLU A 92 0.87 -14.27 -8.88
C GLU A 92 1.44 -15.37 -8.00
N LYS A 93 2.76 -15.34 -7.74
CA LYS A 93 3.39 -16.31 -6.83
C LYS A 93 2.90 -16.16 -5.39
N LEU A 94 2.74 -14.92 -4.90
CA LEU A 94 2.19 -14.67 -3.57
C LEU A 94 0.78 -15.23 -3.41
N LEU A 95 -0.09 -15.12 -4.43
CA LEU A 95 -1.43 -15.70 -4.39
C LEU A 95 -1.39 -17.24 -4.30
N ILE A 96 -0.42 -17.88 -4.94
CA ILE A 96 -0.23 -19.32 -4.87
C ILE A 96 0.28 -19.72 -3.48
N GLU A 97 1.30 -19.04 -2.98
CA GLU A 97 1.93 -19.34 -1.68
C GLU A 97 1.02 -19.01 -0.48
N ALA A 98 0.20 -17.96 -0.59
CA ALA A 98 -0.74 -17.59 0.46
C ALA A 98 -1.82 -18.64 0.69
N GLY A 99 -2.22 -19.33 -0.37
CA GLY A 99 -3.25 -20.37 -0.30
C GLY A 99 -4.61 -19.88 0.20
N PRO A 100 -5.58 -20.80 0.31
CA PRO A 100 -6.95 -20.43 0.74
C PRO A 100 -7.01 -19.87 2.15
N SER A 101 -6.17 -20.36 3.08
CA SER A 101 -6.20 -19.94 4.49
C SER A 101 -6.01 -18.44 4.67
N ILE A 102 -4.99 -17.86 4.02
CA ILE A 102 -4.71 -16.43 4.11
C ILE A 102 -5.74 -15.62 3.31
N LEU A 103 -6.04 -16.06 2.08
CA LEU A 103 -6.93 -15.32 1.18
C LEU A 103 -8.37 -15.26 1.71
N ASP A 104 -8.88 -16.35 2.27
CA ASP A 104 -10.24 -16.39 2.84
C ASP A 104 -10.32 -15.58 4.13
N ALA A 105 -9.26 -15.57 4.96
CA ALA A 105 -9.18 -14.73 6.14
C ALA A 105 -9.18 -13.23 5.79
N ILE A 106 -8.48 -12.83 4.71
CA ILE A 106 -8.49 -11.45 4.21
C ILE A 106 -9.89 -11.06 3.71
N LYS A 107 -10.56 -11.92 2.94
CA LYS A 107 -11.92 -11.67 2.45
C LYS A 107 -12.94 -11.56 3.60
N ALA A 108 -12.78 -12.39 4.63
CA ALA A 108 -13.64 -12.37 5.82
C ALA A 108 -13.44 -11.13 6.70
N SER A 109 -12.27 -10.50 6.62
CA SER A 109 -11.94 -9.29 7.37
C SER A 109 -12.45 -7.99 6.73
N GLY A 110 -13.30 -8.07 5.70
CA GLY A 110 -13.91 -7.00 4.88
C GLY A 110 -14.03 -5.60 5.51
N PRO A 111 -14.53 -4.57 4.82
CA PRO A 111 -14.35 -3.15 5.16
C PRO A 111 -15.04 -2.64 6.42
N ASP A 112 -15.46 -3.49 7.34
CA ASP A 112 -16.30 -3.17 8.51
C ASP A 112 -15.53 -2.87 9.81
N ILE A 113 -14.30 -2.32 9.75
CA ILE A 113 -13.68 -1.79 10.96
C ILE A 113 -13.48 -0.28 10.82
N ILE A 114 -14.57 0.44 10.60
CA ILE A 114 -14.68 1.79 11.14
C ILE A 114 -15.15 1.59 12.58
N HIS A 115 -14.20 1.47 13.51
CA HIS A 115 -14.53 1.79 14.90
C HIS A 115 -14.94 3.26 14.91
N PRO A 116 -16.19 3.60 15.24
CA PRO A 116 -16.51 4.99 15.53
C PRO A 116 -15.54 5.40 16.65
N HIS A 117 -14.71 6.40 16.39
CA HIS A 117 -14.01 7.09 17.44
C HIS A 117 -15.05 7.40 18.53
N PRO A 118 -14.83 7.03 19.81
CA PRO A 118 -15.67 7.53 20.88
C PRO A 118 -15.63 9.05 20.72
N GLU A 119 -16.80 9.63 20.50
CA GLU A 119 -16.96 11.06 20.45
C GLU A 119 -16.25 11.62 21.68
N MET A 120 -15.22 12.43 21.45
CA MET A 120 -14.67 13.25 22.53
C MET A 120 -15.80 14.16 22.95
N GLU A 121 -16.41 13.83 24.08
CA GLU A 121 -17.34 14.71 24.76
C GLU A 121 -16.62 16.05 24.95
N HIS A 122 -17.02 17.04 24.17
CA HIS A 122 -16.61 18.42 24.39
C HIS A 122 -17.04 18.83 25.79
N PRO A 123 -16.14 19.36 26.63
CA PRO A 123 -16.48 19.84 27.98
C PRO A 123 -17.11 21.23 27.90
N GLU A 124 -18.22 21.39 27.20
CA GLU A 124 -18.95 22.66 27.09
C GLU A 124 -20.30 22.68 27.82
N ASN A 125 -20.55 21.76 28.76
CA ASN A 125 -21.78 21.79 29.53
C ASN A 125 -21.53 21.93 31.06
N MET A 126 -20.60 22.82 31.41
CA MET A 126 -20.38 23.19 32.81
C MET A 126 -20.44 24.71 33.01
N LYS A 127 -21.52 25.35 32.56
CA LYS A 127 -21.88 26.67 32.99
C LYS A 127 -23.36 26.89 32.80
N GLU A 128 -24.14 26.49 33.80
CA GLU A 128 -25.43 27.13 34.15
C GLU A 128 -25.98 26.35 35.36
N ASN A 129 -25.55 26.76 36.55
CA ASN A 129 -26.39 26.73 37.74
C ASN A 129 -25.69 27.41 38.91
N GLN A 130 -25.62 28.76 38.84
CA GLN A 130 -25.49 29.58 40.04
C GLN A 130 -26.25 30.88 39.77
N GLN A 131 -27.52 30.85 40.04
CA GLN A 131 -28.25 32.05 40.49
C GLN A 131 -29.59 31.62 41.08
N GLU A 132 -29.69 31.87 42.34
CA GLU A 132 -30.81 32.12 43.28
C GLU A 132 -30.52 31.41 44.59
N ASP A 133 -30.12 32.07 45.65
CA ASP A 133 -30.59 33.20 46.42
C ASP A 133 -29.48 33.88 47.18
#